data_719793301b88d15f85f7aecede0c9cfc
#
_entry.id   719793301b88d15f85f7aecede0c9cfc
#
_cell.length_a   1.000
_cell.length_b   1.000
_cell.length_c   1.000
_cell.angle_alpha   90.00
_cell.angle_beta   90.00
_cell.angle_gamma   90.00
#
_symmetry.space_group_name_H-M   'P 1'
#
loop_
_entity.id
_entity.type
_entity.pdbx_description
1 polymer ?
#
loop_
_entity_poly.entity_id
_entity_poly.type
_entity_poly.pdbx_seq_one_letter_code
_entity_poly.pdbx_strand_id
1 'polypeptide(L)'
;MDSVELLVNVTPNETRIALVETGLLKEVHIERQGKRGIVGNIYKGRVPRVLPGMQSAFVDIGLEKAAFLHASDIVSHTECVEESEQKQFVVKDISQLVHEGQDIVVQVVKDPLGTKGARLTTDITLPSRYLVFMPENSHVGVSQRIESEEERARLKELALPLCDELGGFIIRTAAEGASESDLQQDADFLKRLWRKVLERRAKYPTRSMLYGELALTQRILRDFIGVKLDRIHIDSRLCFNEVKQFTEEFIPNLTDKLILYTGNQPLFDVYSVETAIHNALDKRVNLKSGGYLIIEQTEAMTTIDINTGAFVGHRNLEETIFNTNIEATKAIAQQLQLRNLGGMIIIDFIDMQNELHRTRVLESLEKALASDPVKTNVNGFTQLGLVEMTRKRTRESLEHILCCECPTCAGRGRIKTVETVCYEIMREIIRVHHLFSSEQFVVYASHAVADYLINEESHGLLAELEVFIGKQIQIKTEPFYTQEQFDVVVM
;
A
#
# COMPACT_ATOMS: atom_id res chain seq x y z
N MET A 1 2.93 7.30 30.42
CA MET A 1 3.23 6.00 29.78
C MET A 1 2.57 6.04 28.42
N ASP A 2 3.35 5.85 27.38
CA ASP A 2 2.84 5.89 26.02
C ASP A 2 1.98 4.65 25.80
N SER A 3 0.66 4.84 25.67
CA SER A 3 -0.26 3.72 25.39
C SER A 3 -0.31 3.48 23.90
N VAL A 4 -0.14 2.22 23.50
CA VAL A 4 -0.27 1.76 22.10
C VAL A 4 -1.54 0.94 22.01
N GLU A 5 -2.50 1.41 21.22
CA GLU A 5 -3.81 0.79 21.06
C GLU A 5 -4.08 0.43 19.60
N LEU A 6 -4.64 -0.74 19.39
CA LEU A 6 -5.08 -1.21 18.08
C LEU A 6 -6.61 -1.15 18.03
N LEU A 7 -7.15 -0.46 17.04
CA LEU A 7 -8.58 -0.31 16.83
C LEU A 7 -8.98 -1.08 15.57
N VAL A 8 -9.92 -1.99 15.68
CA VAL A 8 -10.40 -2.82 14.57
C VAL A 8 -11.86 -2.48 14.31
N ASN A 9 -12.11 -1.89 13.15
CA ASN A 9 -13.44 -1.56 12.66
C ASN A 9 -13.83 -2.49 11.52
N VAL A 10 -14.94 -3.19 11.65
CA VAL A 10 -15.39 -4.21 10.70
C VAL A 10 -16.77 -3.89 10.16
N THR A 11 -16.86 -3.75 8.85
CA THR A 11 -18.10 -3.67 8.09
C THR A 11 -18.27 -4.91 7.19
N PRO A 12 -19.43 -5.19 6.60
CA PRO A 12 -19.63 -6.39 5.80
C PRO A 12 -18.63 -6.60 4.65
N ASN A 13 -18.12 -5.53 4.06
CA ASN A 13 -17.23 -5.60 2.89
C ASN A 13 -15.85 -4.96 3.10
N GLU A 14 -15.59 -4.39 4.26
CA GLU A 14 -14.33 -3.70 4.56
C GLU A 14 -13.94 -3.93 6.02
N THR A 15 -12.67 -4.25 6.24
CA THR A 15 -12.03 -4.26 7.56
C THR A 15 -10.97 -3.17 7.59
N ARG A 16 -11.03 -2.31 8.61
CA ARG A 16 -10.06 -1.24 8.81
C ARG A 16 -9.40 -1.40 10.18
N ILE A 17 -8.10 -1.18 10.22
CA ILE A 17 -7.34 -1.28 11.47
C ILE A 17 -6.52 -0.01 11.62
N ALA A 18 -6.64 0.64 12.76
CA ALA A 18 -5.91 1.85 13.11
C ALA A 18 -4.97 1.57 14.29
N LEU A 19 -3.70 1.96 14.15
CA LEU A 19 -2.73 1.98 15.22
C LEU A 19 -2.70 3.39 15.83
N VAL A 20 -3.03 3.48 17.10
CA VAL A 20 -3.06 4.74 17.86
C VAL A 20 -2.02 4.69 18.96
N GLU A 21 -1.12 5.66 18.98
CA GLU A 21 -0.09 5.81 20.00
C GLU A 21 -0.28 7.14 20.71
N THR A 22 -0.46 7.10 22.04
CA THR A 22 -0.72 8.30 22.87
C THR A 22 -1.85 9.19 22.36
N GLY A 23 -2.92 8.56 21.80
CA GLY A 23 -4.07 9.27 21.22
C GLY A 23 -3.85 9.82 19.81
N LEU A 24 -2.70 9.59 19.18
CA LEU A 24 -2.40 10.01 17.81
C LEU A 24 -2.43 8.81 16.86
N LEU A 25 -3.12 8.97 15.74
CA LEU A 25 -3.15 7.98 14.67
C LEU A 25 -1.78 7.89 14.00
N LYS A 26 -1.19 6.68 14.01
CA LYS A 26 0.10 6.38 13.39
C LYS A 26 -0.03 5.68 12.06
N GLU A 27 -0.87 4.65 11.99
CA GLU A 27 -1.06 3.84 10.80
C GLU A 27 -2.51 3.46 10.61
N VAL A 28 -2.92 3.32 9.35
CA VAL A 28 -4.21 2.76 8.96
C VAL A 28 -3.98 1.67 7.94
N HIS A 29 -4.66 0.54 8.14
CA HIS A 29 -4.71 -0.57 7.21
C HIS A 29 -6.15 -0.79 6.78
N ILE A 30 -6.38 -1.01 5.49
CA ILE A 30 -7.71 -1.18 4.91
C ILE A 30 -7.69 -2.41 4.00
N GLU A 31 -8.61 -3.32 4.21
CA GLU A 31 -8.83 -4.50 3.35
C GLU A 31 -10.29 -4.59 2.94
N ARG A 32 -10.53 -4.68 1.63
CA ARG A 32 -11.87 -4.84 1.04
C ARG A 32 -12.04 -6.26 0.52
N GLN A 33 -13.15 -6.92 0.86
CA GLN A 33 -13.37 -8.34 0.52
C GLN A 33 -13.23 -8.63 -0.99
N GLY A 34 -13.72 -7.75 -1.85
CA GLY A 34 -13.66 -7.94 -3.31
C GLY A 34 -12.25 -7.88 -3.94
N LYS A 35 -11.23 -7.47 -3.18
CA LYS A 35 -9.83 -7.37 -3.63
C LYS A 35 -8.92 -8.45 -3.00
N ARG A 36 -9.46 -9.37 -2.21
CA ARG A 36 -8.68 -10.41 -1.56
C ARG A 36 -8.41 -11.55 -2.54
N GLY A 37 -7.14 -11.74 -2.93
CA GLY A 37 -6.65 -12.87 -3.71
C GLY A 37 -6.51 -14.15 -2.88
N ILE A 38 -6.09 -15.23 -3.54
CA ILE A 38 -5.80 -16.54 -2.92
C ILE A 38 -4.31 -16.83 -2.84
N VAL A 39 -3.45 -15.88 -3.22
CA VAL A 39 -1.99 -16.00 -3.11
C VAL A 39 -1.61 -16.29 -1.66
N GLY A 40 -0.69 -17.23 -1.44
CA GLY A 40 -0.28 -17.69 -0.11
C GLY A 40 -1.12 -18.84 0.45
N ASN A 41 -2.35 -19.07 -0.04
CA ASN A 41 -3.17 -20.18 0.40
C ASN A 41 -2.53 -21.53 0.07
N ILE A 42 -2.67 -22.50 0.97
CA ILE A 42 -2.17 -23.87 0.82
C ILE A 42 -3.34 -24.82 0.67
N TYR A 43 -3.29 -25.66 -0.34
CA TYR A 43 -4.35 -26.63 -0.66
C TYR A 43 -3.80 -28.07 -0.70
N LYS A 44 -4.66 -29.02 -0.36
CA LYS A 44 -4.49 -30.42 -0.72
C LYS A 44 -5.20 -30.64 -2.05
N GLY A 45 -4.43 -30.66 -3.14
CA GLY A 45 -4.94 -30.81 -4.51
C GLY A 45 -4.80 -32.22 -5.04
N ARG A 46 -5.44 -32.49 -6.17
CA ARG A 46 -5.27 -33.71 -6.96
C ARG A 46 -4.81 -33.37 -8.36
N VAL A 47 -3.89 -34.14 -8.92
CA VAL A 47 -3.39 -33.97 -10.28
C VAL A 47 -4.30 -34.69 -11.27
N PRO A 48 -5.21 -34.03 -11.99
CA PRO A 48 -6.07 -34.68 -12.98
C PRO A 48 -5.33 -34.97 -14.29
N ARG A 49 -4.29 -34.19 -14.61
CA ARG A 49 -3.57 -34.34 -15.89
C ARG A 49 -2.14 -33.81 -15.82
N VAL A 50 -1.19 -34.55 -16.40
CA VAL A 50 0.20 -34.14 -16.62
C VAL A 50 0.41 -33.82 -18.09
N LEU A 51 1.16 -32.74 -18.38
CA LEU A 51 1.45 -32.24 -19.71
C LEU A 51 2.97 -32.20 -19.96
N PRO A 52 3.61 -33.32 -20.33
CA PRO A 52 5.06 -33.38 -20.50
C PRO A 52 5.60 -32.37 -21.53
N GLY A 53 4.88 -32.17 -22.65
CA GLY A 53 5.28 -31.20 -23.68
C GLY A 53 5.33 -29.73 -23.22
N MET A 54 4.68 -29.41 -22.10
CA MET A 54 4.69 -28.07 -21.47
C MET A 54 5.45 -28.06 -20.14
N GLN A 55 6.08 -29.16 -19.76
CA GLN A 55 6.74 -29.34 -18.46
C GLN A 55 5.88 -28.89 -17.29
N SER A 56 4.60 -29.28 -17.29
CA SER A 56 3.62 -28.79 -16.31
C SER A 56 2.52 -29.81 -16.03
N ALA A 57 1.79 -29.60 -14.94
CA ALA A 57 0.61 -30.37 -14.57
C ALA A 57 -0.53 -29.43 -14.19
N PHE A 58 -1.75 -29.87 -14.47
CA PHE A 58 -2.92 -29.27 -13.86
C PHE A 58 -3.15 -29.87 -12.48
N VAL A 59 -3.58 -29.06 -11.54
CA VAL A 59 -3.92 -29.48 -10.17
C VAL A 59 -5.31 -28.95 -9.83
N ASP A 60 -6.20 -29.84 -9.47
CA ASP A 60 -7.52 -29.49 -8.97
C ASP A 60 -7.43 -29.23 -7.47
N ILE A 61 -7.60 -27.98 -7.07
CA ILE A 61 -7.56 -27.50 -5.70
C ILE A 61 -8.95 -27.15 -5.13
N GLY A 62 -10.03 -27.52 -5.87
CA GLY A 62 -11.41 -27.27 -5.47
C GLY A 62 -11.96 -25.90 -5.94
N LEU A 63 -11.28 -25.21 -6.85
CA LEU A 63 -11.76 -24.00 -7.49
C LEU A 63 -12.43 -24.33 -8.85
N GLU A 64 -13.19 -23.38 -9.40
CA GLU A 64 -13.84 -23.54 -10.70
C GLU A 64 -12.84 -23.89 -11.83
N LYS A 65 -11.63 -23.35 -11.76
CA LYS A 65 -10.57 -23.58 -12.75
C LYS A 65 -9.45 -24.40 -12.15
N ALA A 66 -9.01 -25.42 -12.86
CA ALA A 66 -7.81 -26.17 -12.48
C ALA A 66 -6.59 -25.23 -12.46
N ALA A 67 -5.79 -25.37 -11.42
CA ALA A 67 -4.60 -24.58 -11.23
C ALA A 67 -3.40 -25.20 -11.97
N PHE A 68 -2.35 -24.41 -12.20
CA PHE A 68 -1.20 -24.74 -13.02
C PHE A 68 0.06 -24.89 -12.14
N LEU A 69 0.75 -26.02 -12.27
CA LEU A 69 2.01 -26.35 -11.59
C LEU A 69 3.09 -26.64 -12.63
N HIS A 70 4.15 -25.84 -12.66
CA HIS A 70 5.27 -26.05 -13.57
C HIS A 70 6.36 -26.88 -12.91
N ALA A 71 7.13 -27.67 -13.70
CA ALA A 71 8.21 -28.51 -13.18
C ALA A 71 9.25 -27.74 -12.35
N SER A 72 9.56 -26.47 -12.73
CA SER A 72 10.47 -25.62 -11.96
C SER A 72 9.94 -25.18 -10.58
N ASP A 73 8.63 -25.28 -10.37
CA ASP A 73 7.96 -24.89 -9.13
C ASP A 73 7.74 -26.10 -8.19
N ILE A 74 8.31 -27.26 -8.54
CA ILE A 74 8.27 -28.50 -7.76
C ILE A 74 9.62 -28.71 -7.09
N VAL A 75 9.63 -28.75 -5.76
CA VAL A 75 10.83 -29.10 -5.00
C VAL A 75 11.08 -30.60 -5.17
N SER A 76 12.17 -30.96 -5.84
CA SER A 76 12.67 -32.32 -5.85
C SER A 76 13.68 -32.47 -4.73
N HIS A 77 13.38 -33.28 -3.72
CA HIS A 77 14.37 -33.76 -2.74
C HIS A 77 15.43 -34.59 -3.48
N THR A 78 16.38 -33.91 -4.12
CA THR A 78 17.55 -34.58 -4.67
C THR A 78 18.68 -34.33 -3.70
N GLU A 79 19.17 -35.42 -3.11
CA GLU A 79 20.40 -35.47 -2.31
C GLU A 79 21.48 -34.59 -2.96
N CYS A 80 22.05 -33.71 -2.13
CA CYS A 80 23.24 -32.96 -2.51
C CYS A 80 24.38 -33.96 -2.71
N VAL A 81 24.65 -34.35 -3.94
CA VAL A 81 25.94 -34.93 -4.28
C VAL A 81 26.91 -33.75 -4.33
N GLU A 82 27.72 -33.66 -3.28
CA GLU A 82 28.90 -32.81 -3.29
C GLU A 82 29.83 -33.36 -4.36
N GLU A 83 29.91 -32.66 -5.52
CA GLU A 83 31.12 -32.60 -6.31
C GLU A 83 30.97 -31.57 -7.43
N SER A 84 31.94 -30.64 -7.45
CA SER A 84 32.37 -29.73 -8.52
C SER A 84 31.54 -28.48 -8.88
N GLU A 85 32.27 -27.42 -9.10
CA GLU A 85 32.00 -25.99 -9.31
C GLU A 85 31.19 -25.60 -10.58
N GLN A 86 30.12 -26.33 -10.91
CA GLN A 86 29.14 -25.84 -11.92
C GLN A 86 27.78 -26.48 -11.59
N LYS A 87 26.92 -25.71 -10.85
CA LYS A 87 25.51 -26.10 -10.65
C LYS A 87 24.75 -26.00 -11.98
N GLN A 88 24.76 -27.06 -12.78
CA GLN A 88 23.73 -27.27 -13.80
C GLN A 88 22.49 -27.80 -13.09
N PHE A 89 21.45 -26.98 -12.99
CA PHE A 89 20.12 -27.42 -12.59
C PHE A 89 19.58 -28.37 -13.67
N VAL A 90 19.70 -29.67 -13.49
CA VAL A 90 19.00 -30.64 -14.32
C VAL A 90 17.53 -30.60 -13.91
N VAL A 91 16.71 -29.89 -14.68
CA VAL A 91 15.26 -29.90 -14.51
C VAL A 91 14.77 -31.30 -14.85
N LYS A 92 14.33 -32.05 -13.82
CA LYS A 92 13.71 -33.37 -14.04
C LYS A 92 12.42 -33.19 -14.83
N ASP A 93 12.13 -34.15 -15.73
CA ASP A 93 10.87 -34.15 -16.48
C ASP A 93 9.67 -34.18 -15.53
N ILE A 94 8.62 -33.41 -15.82
CA ILE A 94 7.41 -33.32 -15.00
C ILE A 94 6.80 -34.69 -14.72
N SER A 95 6.90 -35.62 -15.67
CA SER A 95 6.40 -37.00 -15.53
C SER A 95 7.14 -37.83 -14.49
N GLN A 96 8.35 -37.43 -14.10
CA GLN A 96 9.13 -38.04 -13.02
C GLN A 96 8.82 -37.42 -11.66
N LEU A 97 8.24 -36.21 -11.65
CA LEU A 97 7.96 -35.44 -10.43
C LEU A 97 6.55 -35.66 -9.91
N VAL A 98 5.57 -35.79 -10.80
CA VAL A 98 4.15 -35.96 -10.45
C VAL A 98 3.44 -36.92 -11.40
N HIS A 99 2.42 -37.62 -10.87
CA HIS A 99 1.60 -38.57 -11.64
C HIS A 99 0.13 -38.19 -11.61
N GLU A 100 -0.60 -38.58 -12.66
CA GLU A 100 -2.06 -38.41 -12.71
C GLU A 100 -2.73 -39.19 -11.58
N GLY A 101 -3.70 -38.56 -10.92
CA GLY A 101 -4.41 -39.11 -9.75
C GLY A 101 -3.69 -38.91 -8.41
N GLN A 102 -2.48 -38.38 -8.40
CA GLN A 102 -1.71 -38.12 -7.17
C GLN A 102 -2.32 -36.96 -6.36
N ASP A 103 -2.36 -37.15 -5.05
CA ASP A 103 -2.67 -36.07 -4.11
C ASP A 103 -1.38 -35.32 -3.76
N ILE A 104 -1.43 -33.98 -3.84
CA ILE A 104 -0.27 -33.11 -3.64
C ILE A 104 -0.65 -31.91 -2.76
N VAL A 105 0.29 -31.46 -1.92
CA VAL A 105 0.13 -30.20 -1.17
C VAL A 105 0.82 -29.09 -1.95
N VAL A 106 0.09 -28.02 -2.21
CA VAL A 106 0.55 -26.92 -3.05
C VAL A 106 0.17 -25.57 -2.47
N GLN A 107 1.00 -24.57 -2.73
CA GLN A 107 0.74 -23.18 -2.37
C GLN A 107 0.49 -22.34 -3.63
N VAL A 108 -0.43 -21.39 -3.54
CA VAL A 108 -0.73 -20.46 -4.63
C VAL A 108 0.31 -19.33 -4.67
N VAL A 109 0.97 -19.16 -5.81
CA VAL A 109 1.97 -18.10 -6.05
C VAL A 109 1.38 -16.92 -6.81
N LYS A 110 0.40 -17.18 -7.70
CA LYS A 110 -0.30 -16.12 -8.45
C LYS A 110 -1.78 -16.45 -8.55
N ASP A 111 -2.60 -15.41 -8.40
CA ASP A 111 -4.05 -15.51 -8.56
C ASP A 111 -4.44 -15.94 -9.98
N PRO A 112 -5.62 -16.58 -10.13
CA PRO A 112 -6.19 -16.83 -11.44
C PRO A 112 -6.45 -15.49 -12.16
N LEU A 113 -6.09 -15.43 -13.45
CA LEU A 113 -6.27 -14.21 -14.26
C LEU A 113 -6.97 -14.55 -15.57
N GLY A 114 -8.12 -13.92 -15.80
CA GLY A 114 -8.93 -14.14 -17.01
C GLY A 114 -9.30 -15.62 -17.17
N THR A 115 -8.83 -16.25 -18.26
CA THR A 115 -9.07 -17.67 -18.55
C THR A 115 -8.07 -18.63 -17.90
N LYS A 116 -6.98 -18.11 -17.30
CA LYS A 116 -5.91 -18.92 -16.70
C LYS A 116 -6.20 -19.23 -15.24
N GLY A 117 -5.98 -20.50 -14.83
CA GLY A 117 -6.02 -20.92 -13.43
C GLY A 117 -4.86 -20.35 -12.60
N ALA A 118 -4.94 -20.49 -11.28
CA ALA A 118 -3.90 -20.06 -10.34
C ALA A 118 -2.56 -20.78 -10.65
N ARG A 119 -1.42 -20.09 -10.41
CA ARG A 119 -0.10 -20.72 -10.45
C ARG A 119 0.27 -21.25 -9.08
N LEU A 120 0.79 -22.46 -9.04
CA LEU A 120 1.11 -23.19 -7.83
C LEU A 120 2.62 -23.46 -7.70
N THR A 121 3.04 -23.76 -6.47
CA THR A 121 4.35 -24.32 -6.12
C THR A 121 4.19 -25.40 -5.06
N THR A 122 5.12 -26.34 -5.01
CA THR A 122 5.29 -27.26 -3.87
C THR A 122 6.28 -26.73 -2.85
N ASP A 123 7.04 -25.67 -3.18
CA ASP A 123 7.93 -24.98 -2.24
C ASP A 123 7.08 -24.07 -1.33
N ILE A 124 6.60 -24.69 -0.23
CA ILE A 124 5.71 -24.00 0.70
C ILE A 124 6.53 -23.06 1.56
N THR A 125 6.07 -21.82 1.67
CA THR A 125 6.67 -20.82 2.53
C THR A 125 5.61 -20.15 3.39
N LEU A 126 5.89 -20.01 4.68
CA LEU A 126 5.01 -19.33 5.63
C LEU A 126 5.72 -18.08 6.15
N PRO A 127 5.33 -16.90 5.68
CA PRO A 127 5.95 -15.64 6.13
C PRO A 127 5.39 -15.16 7.47
N SER A 128 6.27 -14.67 8.34
CA SER A 128 5.94 -13.90 9.52
C SER A 128 6.66 -12.56 9.51
N ARG A 129 6.75 -11.88 10.65
CA ARG A 129 7.38 -10.56 10.75
C ARG A 129 8.86 -10.60 10.42
N TYR A 130 9.62 -11.42 11.13
CA TYR A 130 11.08 -11.52 11.04
C TYR A 130 11.56 -12.70 10.20
N LEU A 131 10.79 -13.76 10.16
CA LEU A 131 11.15 -15.04 9.57
C LEU A 131 10.19 -15.45 8.45
N VAL A 132 10.71 -16.27 7.53
CA VAL A 132 9.89 -17.07 6.61
C VAL A 132 10.24 -18.53 6.90
N PHE A 133 9.25 -19.30 7.29
CA PHE A 133 9.42 -20.73 7.55
C PHE A 133 9.35 -21.51 6.25
N MET A 134 10.28 -22.44 6.07
CA MET A 134 10.34 -23.36 4.93
C MET A 134 10.21 -24.80 5.47
N PRO A 135 9.01 -25.41 5.36
CA PRO A 135 8.85 -26.80 5.71
C PRO A 135 9.76 -27.69 4.89
N GLU A 136 10.22 -28.78 5.49
CA GLU A 136 11.02 -29.80 4.81
C GLU A 136 12.41 -29.34 4.32
N ASN A 137 12.82 -28.11 4.65
CA ASN A 137 14.13 -27.55 4.31
C ASN A 137 14.82 -27.02 5.57
N SER A 138 15.80 -27.72 6.10
CA SER A 138 16.50 -27.36 7.34
C SER A 138 17.54 -26.23 7.21
N HIS A 139 17.57 -25.53 6.06
CA HIS A 139 18.54 -24.47 5.80
C HIS A 139 18.16 -23.14 6.47
N VAL A 140 19.18 -22.41 6.95
CA VAL A 140 19.03 -21.02 7.41
C VAL A 140 19.56 -20.08 6.35
N GLY A 141 18.63 -19.33 5.73
CA GLY A 141 18.96 -18.24 4.82
C GLY A 141 18.89 -16.88 5.53
N VAL A 142 19.66 -15.90 5.07
CA VAL A 142 19.56 -14.50 5.50
C VAL A 142 19.36 -13.63 4.28
N SER A 143 18.45 -12.67 4.38
CA SER A 143 18.18 -11.72 3.30
C SER A 143 19.45 -10.97 2.89
N GLN A 144 19.79 -11.02 1.61
CA GLN A 144 20.92 -10.28 1.04
C GLN A 144 20.74 -8.75 1.11
N ARG A 145 19.55 -8.28 1.46
CA ARG A 145 19.26 -6.85 1.64
C ARG A 145 19.68 -6.29 3.00
N ILE A 146 20.18 -7.13 3.91
CA ILE A 146 20.85 -6.70 5.14
C ILE A 146 22.30 -6.44 4.75
N GLU A 147 22.71 -5.18 4.77
CA GLU A 147 24.00 -4.74 4.22
C GLU A 147 25.18 -5.17 5.11
N SER A 148 25.01 -5.13 6.45
CA SER A 148 26.06 -5.50 7.40
C SER A 148 26.28 -7.02 7.42
N GLU A 149 27.53 -7.44 7.11
CA GLU A 149 27.92 -8.85 7.21
C GLU A 149 27.95 -9.34 8.67
N GLU A 150 28.32 -8.48 9.61
CA GLU A 150 28.33 -8.78 11.04
C GLU A 150 26.91 -9.06 11.52
N GLU A 151 25.95 -8.22 11.13
CA GLU A 151 24.55 -8.42 11.49
C GLU A 151 23.95 -9.68 10.83
N ARG A 152 24.31 -9.97 9.58
CA ARG A 152 23.91 -11.23 8.92
C ARG A 152 24.45 -12.47 9.65
N ALA A 153 25.71 -12.41 10.10
CA ALA A 153 26.32 -13.49 10.87
C ALA A 153 25.63 -13.67 12.23
N ARG A 154 25.39 -12.58 12.96
CA ARG A 154 24.68 -12.56 14.25
C ARG A 154 23.28 -13.17 14.12
N LEU A 155 22.49 -12.71 13.17
CA LEU A 155 21.13 -13.20 12.96
C LEU A 155 21.12 -14.68 12.55
N LYS A 156 22.08 -15.11 11.72
CA LYS A 156 22.22 -16.50 11.31
C LYS A 156 22.53 -17.40 12.52
N GLU A 157 23.43 -16.97 13.40
CA GLU A 157 23.76 -17.69 14.63
C GLU A 157 22.55 -17.83 15.56
N LEU A 158 21.77 -16.78 15.73
CA LEU A 158 20.54 -16.81 16.52
C LEU A 158 19.43 -17.70 15.91
N ALA A 159 19.37 -17.83 14.60
CA ALA A 159 18.33 -18.61 13.93
C ALA A 159 18.68 -20.10 13.80
N LEU A 160 19.95 -20.47 13.83
CA LEU A 160 20.39 -21.88 13.74
C LEU A 160 19.73 -22.80 14.79
N PRO A 161 19.67 -22.44 16.09
CA PRO A 161 19.01 -23.27 17.10
C PRO A 161 17.50 -23.37 16.93
N LEU A 162 16.88 -22.47 16.13
CA LEU A 162 15.44 -22.46 15.89
C LEU A 162 15.02 -23.52 14.86
N CYS A 163 15.94 -24.02 14.03
CA CYS A 163 15.67 -25.08 13.07
C CYS A 163 15.52 -26.42 13.74
N ASP A 164 14.59 -27.22 13.27
CA ASP A 164 14.33 -28.59 13.71
C ASP A 164 13.91 -29.47 12.53
N GLU A 165 13.40 -30.69 12.82
CA GLU A 165 12.89 -31.62 11.82
C GLU A 165 11.69 -31.10 11.02
N LEU A 166 11.01 -30.04 11.49
CA LEU A 166 9.88 -29.45 10.80
C LEU A 166 10.30 -28.55 9.64
N GLY A 167 11.50 -27.96 9.70
CA GLY A 167 12.03 -27.11 8.64
C GLY A 167 13.01 -26.05 9.13
N GLY A 168 13.41 -25.16 8.20
CA GLY A 168 14.32 -24.05 8.44
C GLY A 168 13.68 -22.70 8.19
N PHE A 169 14.52 -21.68 8.21
CA PHE A 169 14.05 -20.29 8.17
C PHE A 169 14.87 -19.42 7.20
N ILE A 170 14.19 -18.50 6.54
CA ILE A 170 14.82 -17.34 5.89
C ILE A 170 14.58 -16.13 6.76
N ILE A 171 15.65 -15.45 7.16
CA ILE A 171 15.61 -14.23 7.95
C ILE A 171 15.31 -13.06 7.01
N ARG A 172 14.26 -12.30 7.32
CA ARG A 172 13.84 -11.14 6.54
C ARG A 172 14.63 -9.89 6.91
N THR A 173 14.64 -8.90 6.03
CA THR A 173 15.23 -7.58 6.32
C THR A 173 14.64 -6.86 7.54
N ALA A 174 13.41 -7.17 7.92
CA ALA A 174 12.77 -6.62 9.11
C ALA A 174 13.37 -7.14 10.43
N ALA A 175 14.20 -8.18 10.38
CA ALA A 175 14.88 -8.74 11.55
C ALA A 175 16.18 -7.99 11.90
N GLU A 176 16.61 -7.00 11.13
CA GLU A 176 17.77 -6.16 11.44
C GLU A 176 17.57 -5.52 12.82
N GLY A 177 18.47 -5.77 13.77
CA GLY A 177 18.37 -5.31 15.16
C GLY A 177 17.41 -6.11 16.06
N ALA A 178 16.72 -7.16 15.57
CA ALA A 178 15.84 -7.98 16.38
C ALA A 178 16.60 -8.75 17.47
N SER A 179 15.94 -8.93 18.62
CA SER A 179 16.48 -9.71 19.72
C SER A 179 16.27 -11.24 19.50
N GLU A 180 17.01 -12.07 20.25
CA GLU A 180 16.81 -13.51 20.25
C GLU A 180 15.38 -13.90 20.63
N SER A 181 14.81 -13.23 21.65
CA SER A 181 13.43 -13.43 22.07
C SER A 181 12.41 -13.16 20.97
N ASP A 182 12.63 -12.14 20.14
CA ASP A 182 11.73 -11.79 19.04
C ASP A 182 11.74 -12.87 17.96
N LEU A 183 12.94 -13.35 17.60
CA LEU A 183 13.10 -14.43 16.62
C LEU A 183 12.51 -15.76 17.13
N GLN A 184 12.69 -16.06 18.42
CA GLN A 184 12.11 -17.27 19.04
C GLN A 184 10.58 -17.23 19.00
N GLN A 185 9.96 -16.10 19.39
CA GLN A 185 8.51 -15.96 19.38
C GLN A 185 7.93 -16.10 17.96
N ASP A 186 8.61 -15.53 16.98
CA ASP A 186 8.22 -15.60 15.56
C ASP A 186 8.33 -17.03 15.02
N ALA A 187 9.42 -17.75 15.37
CA ALA A 187 9.61 -19.15 15.01
C ALA A 187 8.56 -20.05 15.65
N ASP A 188 8.24 -19.85 16.93
CA ASP A 188 7.22 -20.61 17.65
C ASP A 188 5.83 -20.43 17.05
N PHE A 189 5.49 -19.21 16.63
CA PHE A 189 4.27 -18.93 15.90
C PHE A 189 4.21 -19.74 14.59
N LEU A 190 5.27 -19.67 13.77
CA LEU A 190 5.32 -20.35 12.47
C LEU A 190 5.26 -21.89 12.60
N LYS A 191 5.94 -22.44 13.59
CA LYS A 191 5.90 -23.87 13.89
C LYS A 191 4.53 -24.36 14.34
N ARG A 192 3.83 -23.57 15.17
CA ARG A 192 2.43 -23.87 15.55
C ARG A 192 1.51 -23.82 14.34
N LEU A 193 1.68 -22.82 13.49
CA LEU A 193 0.90 -22.69 12.26
C LEU A 193 1.11 -23.89 11.32
N TRP A 194 2.37 -24.31 11.12
CA TRP A 194 2.67 -25.47 10.28
C TRP A 194 2.12 -26.78 10.84
N ARG A 195 2.22 -27.00 12.15
CA ARG A 195 1.61 -28.19 12.79
C ARG A 195 0.11 -28.26 12.52
N LYS A 196 -0.58 -27.11 12.52
CA LYS A 196 -2.00 -27.03 12.19
C LYS A 196 -2.29 -27.40 10.73
N VAL A 197 -1.43 -26.97 9.81
CA VAL A 197 -1.52 -27.39 8.39
C VAL A 197 -1.37 -28.89 8.25
N LEU A 198 -0.41 -29.51 8.95
CA LEU A 198 -0.21 -30.95 8.94
C LEU A 198 -1.41 -31.73 9.52
N GLU A 199 -1.99 -31.26 10.62
CA GLU A 199 -3.22 -31.83 11.18
C GLU A 199 -4.38 -31.79 10.18
N ARG A 200 -4.57 -30.66 9.50
CA ARG A 200 -5.61 -30.51 8.47
C ARG A 200 -5.33 -31.39 7.26
N ARG A 201 -4.07 -31.50 6.83
CA ARG A 201 -3.66 -32.43 5.75
C ARG A 201 -4.10 -33.87 6.03
N ALA A 202 -3.97 -34.31 7.29
CA ALA A 202 -4.39 -35.66 7.70
C ALA A 202 -5.91 -35.82 7.74
N LYS A 203 -6.66 -34.79 8.16
CA LYS A 203 -8.12 -34.89 8.43
C LYS A 203 -8.97 -34.53 7.21
N TYR A 204 -8.51 -33.63 6.34
CA TYR A 204 -9.33 -33.05 5.28
C TYR A 204 -9.23 -33.86 3.99
N PRO A 205 -10.34 -33.96 3.24
CA PRO A 205 -10.34 -34.63 1.94
C PRO A 205 -9.48 -33.83 0.93
N THR A 206 -9.16 -34.49 -0.17
CA THR A 206 -8.54 -33.85 -1.33
C THR A 206 -9.43 -32.73 -1.88
N ARG A 207 -8.86 -31.72 -2.51
CA ARG A 207 -9.53 -30.49 -2.98
C ARG A 207 -9.98 -29.57 -1.87
N SER A 208 -9.29 -29.59 -0.74
CA SER A 208 -9.58 -28.73 0.40
C SER A 208 -8.47 -27.73 0.67
N MET A 209 -8.84 -26.57 1.15
CA MET A 209 -7.91 -25.57 1.65
C MET A 209 -7.40 -26.01 3.03
N LEU A 210 -6.07 -26.15 3.15
CA LEU A 210 -5.39 -26.50 4.41
C LEU A 210 -5.07 -25.25 5.23
N TYR A 211 -4.65 -24.19 4.52
CA TYR A 211 -4.32 -22.90 5.11
C TYR A 211 -4.81 -21.79 4.17
N GLY A 212 -5.54 -20.84 4.71
CA GLY A 212 -5.88 -19.59 4.04
C GLY A 212 -4.96 -18.49 4.54
N GLU A 213 -4.49 -17.63 3.64
CA GLU A 213 -3.73 -16.44 4.04
C GLU A 213 -4.51 -15.68 5.12
N LEU A 214 -3.81 -15.22 6.13
CA LEU A 214 -4.39 -14.58 7.30
C LEU A 214 -5.25 -13.37 6.90
N ALA A 215 -6.41 -13.21 7.52
CA ALA A 215 -7.20 -12.00 7.41
C ALA A 215 -6.39 -10.79 7.91
N LEU A 216 -6.74 -9.58 7.46
CA LEU A 216 -6.01 -8.37 7.82
C LEU A 216 -5.75 -8.27 9.33
N THR A 217 -6.75 -8.54 10.15
CA THR A 217 -6.66 -8.47 11.61
C THR A 217 -5.59 -9.43 12.14
N GLN A 218 -5.61 -10.67 11.67
CA GLN A 218 -4.65 -11.69 12.10
C GLN A 218 -3.23 -11.39 11.61
N ARG A 219 -3.07 -10.84 10.38
CA ARG A 219 -1.78 -10.40 9.84
C ARG A 219 -1.18 -9.28 10.69
N ILE A 220 -1.98 -8.28 11.01
CA ILE A 220 -1.52 -7.17 11.84
C ILE A 220 -1.12 -7.66 13.23
N LEU A 221 -1.92 -8.52 13.87
CA LEU A 221 -1.59 -9.08 15.18
C LEU A 221 -0.29 -9.92 15.15
N ARG A 222 -0.08 -10.68 14.08
CA ARG A 222 1.17 -11.39 13.84
C ARG A 222 2.37 -10.43 13.78
N ASP A 223 2.20 -9.31 13.07
CA ASP A 223 3.27 -8.32 12.91
C ASP A 223 3.56 -7.54 14.21
N PHE A 224 2.67 -7.62 15.21
CA PHE A 224 2.85 -7.09 16.57
C PHE A 224 3.39 -8.11 17.58
N ILE A 225 3.79 -9.33 17.15
CA ILE A 225 4.50 -10.27 18.01
C ILE A 225 5.81 -9.61 18.47
N GLY A 226 6.07 -9.59 19.79
CA GLY A 226 7.24 -8.94 20.38
C GLY A 226 7.15 -7.40 20.54
N VAL A 227 6.10 -6.75 20.02
CA VAL A 227 5.89 -5.31 20.19
C VAL A 227 4.99 -5.03 21.40
N LYS A 228 5.28 -3.96 22.12
CA LYS A 228 4.42 -3.52 23.22
C LYS A 228 3.11 -2.99 22.66
N LEU A 229 2.02 -3.72 22.90
CA LEU A 229 0.65 -3.36 22.58
C LEU A 229 -0.16 -3.43 23.88
N ASP A 230 -0.88 -2.37 24.22
CA ASP A 230 -1.58 -2.31 25.51
C ASP A 230 -3.03 -2.80 25.40
N ARG A 231 -3.75 -2.41 24.35
CA ARG A 231 -5.15 -2.76 24.14
C ARG A 231 -5.48 -2.99 22.67
N ILE A 232 -6.43 -3.88 22.42
CA ILE A 232 -6.95 -4.21 21.08
C ILE A 232 -8.48 -4.11 21.15
N HIS A 233 -9.04 -3.04 20.60
CA HIS A 233 -10.48 -2.81 20.55
C HIS A 233 -11.04 -3.32 19.23
N ILE A 234 -12.09 -4.16 19.31
CA ILE A 234 -12.76 -4.75 18.13
C ILE A 234 -14.25 -4.48 18.24
N ASP A 235 -14.85 -3.85 17.23
CA ASP A 235 -16.27 -3.46 17.25
C ASP A 235 -17.24 -4.54 16.71
N SER A 236 -16.69 -5.63 16.15
CA SER A 236 -17.50 -6.77 15.66
C SER A 236 -17.34 -7.98 16.56
N ARG A 237 -18.47 -8.51 17.06
CA ARG A 237 -18.47 -9.72 17.89
C ARG A 237 -17.96 -10.96 17.14
N LEU A 238 -18.27 -11.08 15.86
CA LEU A 238 -17.80 -12.19 15.04
C LEU A 238 -16.27 -12.13 14.88
N CYS A 239 -15.75 -10.99 14.46
CA CYS A 239 -14.31 -10.76 14.33
C CYS A 239 -13.61 -10.93 15.68
N PHE A 240 -14.18 -10.44 16.78
CA PHE A 240 -13.63 -10.62 18.14
C PHE A 240 -13.47 -12.11 18.48
N ASN A 241 -14.47 -12.95 18.22
CA ASN A 241 -14.41 -14.37 18.51
C ASN A 241 -13.34 -15.08 17.65
N GLU A 242 -13.27 -14.74 16.36
CA GLU A 242 -12.25 -15.28 15.45
C GLU A 242 -10.84 -14.87 15.88
N VAL A 243 -10.64 -13.61 16.24
CA VAL A 243 -9.37 -13.07 16.72
C VAL A 243 -8.99 -13.70 18.05
N LYS A 244 -9.95 -13.86 18.97
CA LYS A 244 -9.72 -14.50 20.26
C LYS A 244 -9.25 -15.95 20.09
N GLN A 245 -9.94 -16.72 19.26
CA GLN A 245 -9.53 -18.09 18.96
C GLN A 245 -8.13 -18.14 18.33
N PHE A 246 -7.84 -17.21 17.40
CA PHE A 246 -6.52 -17.11 16.77
C PHE A 246 -5.43 -16.75 17.79
N THR A 247 -5.68 -15.79 18.69
CA THR A 247 -4.67 -15.39 19.68
C THR A 247 -4.45 -16.48 20.72
N GLU A 248 -5.51 -17.15 21.20
CA GLU A 248 -5.39 -18.30 22.12
C GLU A 248 -4.55 -19.43 21.51
N GLU A 249 -4.71 -19.70 20.22
CA GLU A 249 -4.01 -20.79 19.52
C GLU A 249 -2.56 -20.41 19.15
N PHE A 250 -2.32 -19.18 18.69
CA PHE A 250 -1.03 -18.80 18.07
C PHE A 250 -0.24 -17.75 18.85
N ILE A 251 -0.89 -16.80 19.54
CA ILE A 251 -0.25 -15.65 20.19
C ILE A 251 -0.88 -15.41 21.57
N PRO A 252 -0.75 -16.34 22.54
CA PRO A 252 -1.47 -16.25 23.81
C PRO A 252 -1.24 -14.96 24.58
N ASN A 253 -0.07 -14.34 24.44
CA ASN A 253 0.32 -13.08 25.12
C ASN A 253 -0.56 -11.88 24.74
N LEU A 254 -1.31 -11.94 23.65
CA LEU A 254 -2.21 -10.88 23.22
C LEU A 254 -3.67 -11.12 23.63
N THR A 255 -4.03 -12.31 24.09
CA THR A 255 -5.41 -12.67 24.39
C THR A 255 -6.05 -11.78 25.46
N ASP A 256 -5.30 -11.49 26.53
CA ASP A 256 -5.78 -10.67 27.66
C ASP A 256 -5.93 -9.16 27.29
N LYS A 257 -5.39 -8.76 26.13
CA LYS A 257 -5.44 -7.36 25.64
C LYS A 257 -6.65 -7.12 24.74
N LEU A 258 -7.39 -8.17 24.35
CA LEU A 258 -8.56 -8.08 23.49
C LEU A 258 -9.75 -7.49 24.25
N ILE A 259 -10.37 -6.48 23.68
CA ILE A 259 -11.56 -5.81 24.22
C ILE A 259 -12.64 -5.74 23.15
N LEU A 260 -13.79 -6.36 23.42
CA LEU A 260 -14.97 -6.17 22.56
C LEU A 260 -15.54 -4.77 22.83
N TYR A 261 -15.52 -3.93 21.81
CA TYR A 261 -16.13 -2.60 21.90
C TYR A 261 -17.64 -2.70 21.73
N THR A 262 -18.38 -2.16 22.72
CA THR A 262 -19.85 -2.18 22.74
C THR A 262 -20.44 -0.78 22.96
N GLY A 263 -19.65 0.27 22.71
CA GLY A 263 -20.10 1.66 22.84
C GLY A 263 -21.16 2.04 21.80
N ASN A 264 -21.93 3.07 22.09
CA ASN A 264 -22.98 3.58 21.19
C ASN A 264 -22.42 4.45 20.04
N GLN A 265 -21.24 5.02 20.21
CA GLN A 265 -20.56 5.78 19.14
C GLN A 265 -19.67 4.85 18.32
N PRO A 266 -19.48 5.09 17.02
CA PRO A 266 -18.52 4.32 16.23
C PRO A 266 -17.12 4.37 16.83
N LEU A 267 -16.42 3.23 16.83
CA LEU A 267 -15.09 3.11 17.44
C LEU A 267 -14.11 4.16 16.90
N PHE A 268 -14.07 4.36 15.59
CA PHE A 268 -13.15 5.29 14.95
C PHE A 268 -13.47 6.77 15.26
N ASP A 269 -14.73 7.09 15.51
CA ASP A 269 -15.13 8.46 15.89
C ASP A 269 -14.66 8.81 17.33
N VAL A 270 -14.77 7.86 18.26
CA VAL A 270 -14.30 8.05 19.65
C VAL A 270 -12.82 8.39 19.72
N TYR A 271 -12.02 7.82 18.84
CA TYR A 271 -10.57 8.06 18.74
C TYR A 271 -10.20 9.10 17.67
N SER A 272 -11.16 9.79 17.07
CA SER A 272 -10.97 10.79 16.00
C SER A 272 -10.19 10.24 14.78
N VAL A 273 -10.25 8.94 14.55
CA VAL A 273 -9.54 8.26 13.43
C VAL A 273 -10.10 8.70 12.09
N GLU A 274 -11.43 8.84 11.96
CA GLU A 274 -12.06 9.29 10.70
C GLU A 274 -11.58 10.70 10.30
N THR A 275 -11.54 11.61 11.27
CA THR A 275 -11.03 12.98 11.05
C THR A 275 -9.55 12.95 10.64
N ALA A 276 -8.74 12.11 11.30
CA ALA A 276 -7.32 11.99 10.98
C ALA A 276 -7.08 11.39 9.58
N ILE A 277 -7.88 10.40 9.16
CA ILE A 277 -7.86 9.84 7.80
C ILE A 277 -8.22 10.92 6.78
N HIS A 278 -9.32 11.66 7.03
CA HIS A 278 -9.75 12.73 6.12
C HIS A 278 -8.66 13.79 5.93
N ASN A 279 -8.10 14.28 7.04
CA ASN A 279 -7.00 15.26 7.00
C ASN A 279 -5.72 14.70 6.32
N ALA A 280 -5.50 13.40 6.39
CA ALA A 280 -4.37 12.74 5.73
C ALA A 280 -4.53 12.64 4.20
N LEU A 281 -5.70 12.92 3.64
CA LEU A 281 -5.91 13.00 2.19
C LEU A 281 -5.71 14.43 1.65
N ASP A 282 -5.70 15.44 2.54
CA ASP A 282 -5.42 16.81 2.15
C ASP A 282 -3.93 17.00 1.86
N LYS A 283 -3.59 17.81 0.84
CA LYS A 283 -2.21 18.20 0.55
C LYS A 283 -1.61 19.02 1.68
N ARG A 284 -2.42 19.87 2.33
CA ARG A 284 -1.99 20.79 3.38
C ARG A 284 -2.07 20.16 4.77
N VAL A 285 -0.98 20.25 5.51
CA VAL A 285 -0.87 19.84 6.92
C VAL A 285 -0.52 21.07 7.76
N ASN A 286 -1.41 21.47 8.66
CA ASN A 286 -1.20 22.62 9.51
C ASN A 286 -0.29 22.24 10.70
N LEU A 287 0.66 23.14 11.02
CA LEU A 287 1.52 23.05 12.17
C LEU A 287 0.90 23.82 13.37
N LYS A 288 1.24 23.43 14.58
CA LYS A 288 0.73 24.09 15.81
C LYS A 288 1.17 25.56 15.92
N SER A 289 2.35 25.89 15.38
CA SER A 289 2.89 27.24 15.32
C SER A 289 2.13 28.17 14.37
N GLY A 290 1.26 27.65 13.49
CA GLY A 290 0.56 28.39 12.44
C GLY A 290 1.21 28.28 11.07
N GLY A 291 2.37 27.65 10.97
CA GLY A 291 2.96 27.20 9.69
C GLY A 291 2.20 26.01 9.10
N TYR A 292 2.62 25.56 7.94
CA TYR A 292 2.02 24.39 7.30
C TYR A 292 2.99 23.70 6.34
N LEU A 293 2.73 22.43 6.07
CA LEU A 293 3.38 21.62 5.04
C LEU A 293 2.44 21.49 3.85
N ILE A 294 3.01 21.43 2.65
CA ILE A 294 2.33 20.93 1.45
C ILE A 294 3.00 19.63 1.05
N ILE A 295 2.22 18.56 1.00
CA ILE A 295 2.69 17.22 0.64
C ILE A 295 2.04 16.83 -0.67
N GLU A 296 2.84 16.55 -1.69
CA GLU A 296 2.36 16.16 -3.02
C GLU A 296 3.06 14.89 -3.48
N GLN A 297 2.27 13.94 -3.99
CA GLN A 297 2.77 12.74 -4.65
C GLN A 297 2.79 12.95 -6.17
N THR A 298 3.95 12.76 -6.77
CA THR A 298 4.09 12.64 -8.22
C THR A 298 4.21 11.16 -8.59
N GLU A 299 4.32 10.85 -9.87
CA GLU A 299 4.52 9.48 -10.34
C GLU A 299 5.79 8.83 -9.75
N ALA A 300 6.89 9.59 -9.61
CA ALA A 300 8.20 9.08 -9.24
C ALA A 300 8.59 9.35 -7.78
N MET A 301 8.13 10.45 -7.17
CA MET A 301 8.59 10.93 -5.88
C MET A 301 7.49 11.62 -5.07
N THR A 302 7.77 11.86 -3.80
CA THR A 302 6.96 12.73 -2.93
C THR A 302 7.75 14.02 -2.69
N THR A 303 7.08 15.16 -2.79
CA THR A 303 7.63 16.47 -2.44
C THR A 303 6.93 17.04 -1.22
N ILE A 304 7.69 17.67 -0.35
CA ILE A 304 7.20 18.29 0.89
C ILE A 304 7.76 19.71 0.95
N ASP A 305 6.89 20.71 0.90
CA ASP A 305 7.22 22.13 1.00
C ASP A 305 6.75 22.67 2.36
N ILE A 306 7.58 23.48 3.02
CA ILE A 306 7.34 24.01 4.37
C ILE A 306 7.16 25.51 4.30
N ASN A 307 6.06 25.99 4.90
CA ASN A 307 5.68 27.40 4.92
C ASN A 307 5.48 27.91 6.35
N THR A 308 5.94 29.12 6.65
CA THR A 308 5.70 29.78 7.94
C THR A 308 4.24 30.19 8.15
N GLY A 309 3.45 30.31 7.07
CA GLY A 309 2.08 30.81 7.12
C GLY A 309 2.00 32.25 7.66
N ALA A 310 1.04 32.49 8.52
CA ALA A 310 0.85 33.78 9.19
C ALA A 310 1.74 33.97 10.44
N PHE A 311 2.62 32.98 10.74
CA PHE A 311 3.47 33.03 11.91
C PHE A 311 4.64 33.99 11.69
N VAL A 312 4.46 35.22 12.13
CA VAL A 312 5.50 36.26 12.17
C VAL A 312 6.00 36.29 13.61
N GLY A 313 7.15 35.66 13.89
CA GLY A 313 7.75 35.60 15.20
C GLY A 313 7.95 37.00 15.82
N HIS A 314 7.85 37.05 17.15
CA HIS A 314 7.83 38.32 17.89
C HIS A 314 9.18 39.06 17.97
N ARG A 315 10.33 38.43 17.68
CA ARG A 315 11.67 39.04 17.93
C ARG A 315 12.76 38.73 16.90
N ASN A 316 12.75 37.59 16.24
CA ASN A 316 13.80 37.19 15.30
C ASN A 316 13.25 36.26 14.23
N LEU A 317 13.34 36.66 12.96
CA LEU A 317 12.85 35.87 11.82
C LEU A 317 13.60 34.53 11.72
N GLU A 318 14.91 34.52 11.95
CA GLU A 318 15.73 33.31 11.86
C GLU A 318 15.35 32.26 12.90
N GLU A 319 15.05 32.68 14.14
CA GLU A 319 14.57 31.79 15.20
C GLU A 319 13.19 31.22 14.90
N THR A 320 12.32 32.03 14.30
CA THR A 320 10.97 31.60 13.85
C THR A 320 11.08 30.52 12.78
N ILE A 321 11.94 30.74 11.76
CA ILE A 321 12.20 29.77 10.68
C ILE A 321 12.75 28.47 11.28
N PHE A 322 13.75 28.55 12.15
CA PHE A 322 14.33 27.36 12.81
C PHE A 322 13.29 26.57 13.58
N ASN A 323 12.46 27.22 14.41
CA ASN A 323 11.43 26.55 15.19
C ASN A 323 10.34 25.92 14.33
N THR A 324 9.94 26.58 13.23
CA THR A 324 9.00 26.03 12.25
C THR A 324 9.58 24.80 11.56
N ASN A 325 10.84 24.84 11.16
CA ASN A 325 11.52 23.69 10.56
C ASN A 325 11.67 22.52 11.53
N ILE A 326 11.98 22.77 12.80
CA ILE A 326 12.02 21.73 13.86
C ILE A 326 10.63 21.11 14.10
N GLU A 327 9.57 21.91 14.10
CA GLU A 327 8.21 21.39 14.21
C GLU A 327 7.84 20.55 13.00
N ALA A 328 8.20 21.03 11.81
CA ALA A 328 7.97 20.34 10.54
C ALA A 328 8.59 18.94 10.50
N THR A 329 9.80 18.74 11.07
CA THR A 329 10.44 17.40 11.08
C THR A 329 9.56 16.34 11.73
N LYS A 330 8.90 16.67 12.84
CA LYS A 330 8.02 15.74 13.54
C LYS A 330 6.72 15.48 12.78
N ALA A 331 6.15 16.53 12.20
CA ALA A 331 4.96 16.43 11.38
C ALA A 331 5.22 15.60 10.11
N ILE A 332 6.38 15.79 9.46
CA ILE A 332 6.81 15.01 8.29
C ILE A 332 6.88 13.52 8.66
N ALA A 333 7.63 13.16 9.70
CA ALA A 333 7.75 11.76 10.11
C ALA A 333 6.38 11.12 10.38
N GLN A 334 5.46 11.82 11.07
CA GLN A 334 4.10 11.36 11.30
C GLN A 334 3.30 11.18 10.02
N GLN A 335 3.37 12.13 9.08
CA GLN A 335 2.64 12.06 7.82
C GLN A 335 3.19 10.97 6.88
N LEU A 336 4.51 10.78 6.86
CA LEU A 336 5.14 9.69 6.10
C LEU A 336 4.62 8.32 6.55
N GLN A 337 4.49 8.12 7.85
CA GLN A 337 3.99 6.89 8.45
C GLN A 337 2.48 6.74 8.20
N LEU A 338 1.66 7.76 8.53
CA LEU A 338 0.21 7.71 8.41
C LEU A 338 -0.26 7.52 6.96
N ARG A 339 0.29 8.30 6.03
CA ARG A 339 -0.04 8.23 4.60
C ARG A 339 0.65 7.06 3.88
N ASN A 340 1.56 6.37 4.58
CA ASN A 340 2.44 5.33 4.02
C ASN A 340 3.18 5.78 2.77
N LEU A 341 3.79 6.96 2.82
CA LEU A 341 4.58 7.50 1.73
C LEU A 341 5.93 6.77 1.65
N GLY A 342 6.35 6.43 0.44
CA GLY A 342 7.59 5.70 0.22
C GLY A 342 8.18 5.95 -1.17
N GLY A 343 9.43 5.59 -1.33
CA GLY A 343 10.24 5.89 -2.51
C GLY A 343 11.18 7.07 -2.24
N MET A 344 11.45 7.86 -3.26
CA MET A 344 12.20 9.11 -3.14
C MET A 344 11.32 10.21 -2.55
N ILE A 345 11.85 10.96 -1.59
CA ILE A 345 11.16 12.04 -0.90
C ILE A 345 12.11 13.24 -0.88
N ILE A 346 11.62 14.37 -1.36
CA ILE A 346 12.34 15.63 -1.38
C ILE A 346 11.62 16.61 -0.45
N ILE A 347 12.37 17.20 0.47
CA ILE A 347 11.84 18.13 1.47
C ILE A 347 12.49 19.49 1.24
N ASP A 348 11.66 20.51 1.07
CA ASP A 348 12.06 21.91 0.94
C ASP A 348 11.82 22.62 2.29
N PHE A 349 12.90 22.68 3.09
CA PHE A 349 12.88 23.39 4.36
C PHE A 349 13.02 24.90 4.10
N ILE A 350 12.37 25.70 4.96
CA ILE A 350 12.53 27.16 4.88
C ILE A 350 14.00 27.49 5.03
N ASP A 351 14.50 28.36 4.15
CA ASP A 351 15.92 28.71 4.07
C ASP A 351 16.51 29.16 5.40
N MET A 352 17.63 28.53 5.78
CA MET A 352 18.40 28.84 6.99
C MET A 352 19.80 29.29 6.60
N GLN A 353 20.24 30.45 7.10
CA GLN A 353 21.59 30.94 6.87
C GLN A 353 22.61 30.27 7.81
N ASN A 354 22.18 29.91 9.03
CA ASN A 354 23.04 29.31 10.04
C ASN A 354 23.20 27.80 9.82
N GLU A 355 24.44 27.36 9.57
CA GLU A 355 24.81 25.95 9.39
C GLU A 355 24.46 25.07 10.60
N LEU A 356 24.55 25.62 11.84
CA LEU A 356 24.16 24.89 13.05
C LEU A 356 22.66 24.61 13.10
N HIS A 357 21.83 25.52 12.56
CA HIS A 357 20.40 25.30 12.44
C HIS A 357 20.09 24.17 11.44
N ARG A 358 20.76 24.14 10.30
CA ARG A 358 20.63 23.05 9.30
C ARG A 358 20.97 21.70 9.91
N THR A 359 22.09 21.60 10.60
CA THR A 359 22.52 20.36 11.28
C THR A 359 21.48 19.89 12.30
N ARG A 360 20.98 20.79 13.15
CA ARG A 360 19.96 20.46 14.15
C ARG A 360 18.62 20.04 13.55
N VAL A 361 18.24 20.62 12.42
CA VAL A 361 17.01 20.20 11.70
C VAL A 361 17.18 18.79 11.17
N LEU A 362 18.32 18.43 10.57
CA LEU A 362 18.61 17.06 10.13
C LEU A 362 18.59 16.05 11.29
N GLU A 363 19.29 16.35 12.39
CA GLU A 363 19.29 15.52 13.59
C GLU A 363 17.86 15.31 14.14
N SER A 364 17.03 16.37 14.11
CA SER A 364 15.64 16.31 14.55
C SER A 364 14.81 15.44 13.62
N LEU A 365 15.01 15.50 12.30
CA LEU A 365 14.35 14.66 11.31
C LEU A 365 14.74 13.20 11.48
N GLU A 366 16.02 12.89 11.58
CA GLU A 366 16.53 11.53 11.79
C GLU A 366 15.98 10.94 13.10
N LYS A 367 15.96 11.72 14.17
CA LYS A 367 15.40 11.30 15.46
C LYS A 367 13.88 11.04 15.36
N ALA A 368 13.14 11.85 14.62
CA ALA A 368 11.70 11.65 14.41
C ALA A 368 11.42 10.39 13.58
N LEU A 369 12.26 10.11 12.58
CA LEU A 369 12.17 8.93 11.72
C LEU A 369 12.65 7.64 12.42
N ALA A 370 13.45 7.72 13.46
CA ALA A 370 13.94 6.54 14.19
C ALA A 370 12.81 5.69 14.82
N SER A 371 11.63 6.27 15.04
CA SER A 371 10.44 5.55 15.52
C SER A 371 9.66 4.84 14.39
N ASP A 372 9.99 5.08 13.12
CA ASP A 372 9.34 4.44 11.98
C ASP A 372 9.91 3.02 11.80
N PRO A 373 9.07 1.97 11.81
CA PRO A 373 9.53 0.59 11.58
C PRO A 373 10.02 0.34 10.16
N VAL A 374 9.77 1.28 9.24
CA VAL A 374 10.18 1.18 7.85
C VAL A 374 11.54 1.85 7.65
N LYS A 375 12.48 1.13 7.01
CA LYS A 375 13.83 1.64 6.75
C LYS A 375 13.77 2.95 5.96
N THR A 376 14.38 3.99 6.51
CA THR A 376 14.57 5.32 5.92
C THR A 376 16.05 5.62 5.79
N ASN A 377 16.44 6.40 4.79
CA ASN A 377 17.78 6.91 4.63
C ASN A 377 17.72 8.39 4.29
N VAL A 378 18.39 9.23 5.08
CA VAL A 378 18.44 10.69 4.90
C VAL A 378 19.83 11.05 4.37
N ASN A 379 19.91 11.66 3.18
CA ASN A 379 21.18 12.00 2.54
C ASN A 379 21.68 13.41 2.92
N GLY A 380 20.87 14.20 3.64
CA GLY A 380 21.21 15.56 4.05
C GLY A 380 20.81 16.64 3.04
N PHE A 381 21.30 17.86 3.26
CA PHE A 381 21.03 19.01 2.39
C PHE A 381 21.82 18.94 1.08
N THR A 382 21.13 19.15 -0.02
CA THR A 382 21.73 19.31 -1.35
C THR A 382 22.33 20.72 -1.50
N GLN A 383 23.04 20.96 -2.61
CA GLN A 383 23.53 22.29 -2.97
C GLN A 383 22.41 23.32 -3.19
N LEU A 384 21.20 22.85 -3.51
CA LEU A 384 20.01 23.68 -3.68
C LEU A 384 19.25 23.97 -2.37
N GLY A 385 19.73 23.45 -1.23
CA GLY A 385 19.07 23.63 0.07
C GLY A 385 17.94 22.61 0.35
N LEU A 386 17.71 21.65 -0.54
CA LEU A 386 16.69 20.61 -0.36
C LEU A 386 17.25 19.44 0.46
N VAL A 387 16.41 18.78 1.23
CA VAL A 387 16.78 17.52 1.90
C VAL A 387 16.27 16.33 1.09
N GLU A 388 17.20 15.45 0.74
CA GLU A 388 16.89 14.20 0.04
C GLU A 388 16.80 13.06 1.03
N MET A 389 15.73 12.26 0.91
CA MET A 389 15.60 11.02 1.67
C MET A 389 14.91 9.93 0.86
N THR A 390 15.09 8.71 1.30
CA THR A 390 14.35 7.56 0.80
C THR A 390 13.66 6.82 1.93
N ARG A 391 12.45 6.32 1.67
CA ARG A 391 11.70 5.43 2.56
C ARG A 391 11.25 4.21 1.78
N LYS A 392 11.49 3.02 2.29
CA LYS A 392 11.12 1.78 1.59
C LYS A 392 9.62 1.72 1.37
N ARG A 393 9.17 1.42 0.13
CA ARG A 393 7.76 1.15 -0.13
C ARG A 393 7.41 -0.23 0.41
N THR A 394 6.47 -0.30 1.35
CA THR A 394 5.99 -1.55 1.96
C THR A 394 4.62 -1.95 1.47
N ARG A 395 3.78 -0.96 1.15
CA ARG A 395 2.40 -1.09 0.64
C ARG A 395 2.03 0.18 -0.14
N GLU A 396 0.84 0.20 -0.75
CA GLU A 396 0.30 1.39 -1.42
C GLU A 396 0.05 2.53 -0.43
N SER A 397 0.14 3.78 -0.89
CA SER A 397 -0.17 4.94 -0.06
C SER A 397 -1.66 5.01 0.26
N LEU A 398 -2.01 5.70 1.37
CA LEU A 398 -3.40 5.88 1.79
C LEU A 398 -4.25 6.55 0.71
N GLU A 399 -3.69 7.55 0.02
CA GLU A 399 -4.34 8.23 -1.10
C GLU A 399 -4.66 7.26 -2.25
N HIS A 400 -3.71 6.38 -2.61
CA HIS A 400 -3.92 5.40 -3.69
C HIS A 400 -4.99 4.35 -3.35
N ILE A 401 -5.14 4.00 -2.06
CA ILE A 401 -6.16 3.05 -1.60
C ILE A 401 -7.56 3.70 -1.59
N LEU A 402 -7.66 4.97 -1.20
CA LEU A 402 -8.93 5.63 -0.91
C LEU A 402 -9.42 6.53 -2.04
N CYS A 403 -8.55 7.06 -2.88
CA CYS A 403 -8.87 8.02 -3.92
C CYS A 403 -8.76 7.41 -5.33
N CYS A 404 -9.36 8.08 -6.29
CA CYS A 404 -9.18 7.86 -7.72
C CYS A 404 -8.84 9.20 -8.39
N GLU A 405 -8.36 9.16 -9.62
CA GLU A 405 -8.15 10.37 -10.42
C GLU A 405 -9.45 11.19 -10.56
N CYS A 406 -9.32 12.49 -10.43
CA CYS A 406 -10.46 13.40 -10.59
C CYS A 406 -11.00 13.30 -12.04
N PRO A 407 -12.27 12.93 -12.26
CA PRO A 407 -12.84 12.80 -13.61
C PRO A 407 -12.90 14.14 -14.37
N THR A 408 -12.92 15.26 -13.65
CA THR A 408 -13.01 16.58 -14.26
C THR A 408 -11.68 17.03 -14.87
N CYS A 409 -10.56 16.83 -14.17
CA CYS A 409 -9.24 17.27 -14.65
C CYS A 409 -8.33 16.10 -15.07
N ALA A 410 -8.77 14.85 -14.98
CA ALA A 410 -7.99 13.66 -15.30
C ALA A 410 -6.58 13.69 -14.68
N GLY A 411 -6.49 14.01 -13.39
CA GLY A 411 -5.24 14.09 -12.64
C GLY A 411 -4.42 15.37 -12.84
N ARG A 412 -4.79 16.27 -13.77
CA ARG A 412 -4.03 17.50 -14.06
C ARG A 412 -4.02 18.52 -12.89
N GLY A 413 -4.96 18.45 -11.95
CA GLY A 413 -5.12 19.38 -10.83
C GLY A 413 -5.61 20.79 -11.23
N ARG A 414 -5.79 21.05 -12.52
CA ARG A 414 -6.26 22.32 -13.09
C ARG A 414 -7.20 22.04 -14.25
N ILE A 415 -8.15 22.96 -14.47
CA ILE A 415 -9.02 22.97 -15.64
C ILE A 415 -8.86 24.32 -16.36
N LYS A 416 -9.18 24.38 -17.65
CA LYS A 416 -9.19 25.63 -18.42
C LYS A 416 -10.21 26.59 -17.82
N THR A 417 -9.92 27.88 -17.86
CA THR A 417 -10.90 28.89 -17.46
C THR A 417 -12.08 28.91 -18.43
N VAL A 418 -13.24 29.35 -17.96
CA VAL A 418 -14.45 29.52 -18.78
C VAL A 418 -14.13 30.35 -20.02
N GLU A 419 -13.42 31.45 -19.84
CA GLU A 419 -13.00 32.34 -20.93
C GLU A 419 -12.15 31.59 -21.98
N THR A 420 -11.18 30.77 -21.54
CA THR A 420 -10.34 29.96 -22.46
C THR A 420 -11.18 29.02 -23.31
N VAL A 421 -12.18 28.38 -22.69
CA VAL A 421 -13.08 27.45 -23.39
C VAL A 421 -13.96 28.19 -24.37
N CYS A 422 -14.46 29.38 -24.03
CA CYS A 422 -15.23 30.23 -24.95
C CYS A 422 -14.42 30.56 -26.20
N TYR A 423 -13.16 30.96 -26.07
CA TYR A 423 -12.29 31.18 -27.23
C TYR A 423 -11.99 29.94 -28.04
N GLU A 424 -11.93 28.77 -27.40
CA GLU A 424 -11.82 27.50 -28.12
C GLU A 424 -13.06 27.19 -28.94
N ILE A 425 -14.25 27.40 -28.37
CA ILE A 425 -15.53 27.30 -29.09
C ILE A 425 -15.56 28.21 -30.32
N MET A 426 -15.16 29.46 -30.16
CA MET A 426 -15.11 30.43 -31.30
C MET A 426 -14.19 29.96 -32.41
N ARG A 427 -12.98 29.49 -32.07
CA ARG A 427 -12.04 28.93 -33.05
C ARG A 427 -12.60 27.71 -33.75
N GLU A 428 -13.30 26.84 -33.00
CA GLU A 428 -13.93 25.66 -33.57
C GLU A 428 -15.09 26.02 -34.52
N ILE A 429 -15.92 27.00 -34.16
CA ILE A 429 -16.98 27.50 -35.05
C ILE A 429 -16.39 28.01 -36.34
N ILE A 430 -15.33 28.86 -36.29
CA ILE A 430 -14.64 29.35 -37.47
C ILE A 430 -14.07 28.22 -38.33
N ARG A 431 -13.46 27.21 -37.67
CA ARG A 431 -12.93 26.05 -38.36
C ARG A 431 -14.01 25.25 -39.09
N VAL A 432 -15.13 25.00 -38.41
CA VAL A 432 -16.27 24.27 -38.96
C VAL A 432 -16.95 25.08 -40.08
N HIS A 433 -17.06 26.41 -39.96
CA HIS A 433 -17.57 27.31 -40.97
C HIS A 433 -16.77 27.22 -42.29
N HIS A 434 -15.44 27.07 -42.21
CA HIS A 434 -14.59 26.89 -43.40
C HIS A 434 -14.71 25.51 -44.04
N LEU A 435 -15.09 24.51 -43.30
CA LEU A 435 -15.18 23.10 -43.76
C LEU A 435 -16.56 22.75 -44.33
N PHE A 436 -17.61 23.36 -43.81
CA PHE A 436 -18.99 22.99 -44.13
C PHE A 436 -19.81 24.23 -44.51
N SER A 437 -20.60 24.14 -45.60
CA SER A 437 -21.60 25.12 -45.94
C SER A 437 -22.85 24.85 -45.12
N SER A 438 -23.05 25.61 -44.03
CA SER A 438 -24.19 25.49 -43.13
C SER A 438 -24.96 26.77 -43.00
N GLU A 439 -26.23 26.74 -42.63
CA GLU A 439 -27.05 27.94 -42.41
C GLU A 439 -26.98 28.43 -40.95
N GLN A 440 -26.79 27.52 -40.00
CA GLN A 440 -26.75 27.81 -38.57
C GLN A 440 -25.77 26.90 -37.82
N PHE A 441 -25.23 27.40 -36.70
CA PHE A 441 -24.41 26.62 -35.75
C PHE A 441 -25.15 26.49 -34.43
N VAL A 442 -25.05 25.28 -33.83
CA VAL A 442 -25.53 24.98 -32.49
C VAL A 442 -24.35 24.52 -31.64
N VAL A 443 -24.11 25.21 -30.53
CA VAL A 443 -23.06 24.88 -29.56
C VAL A 443 -23.69 24.31 -28.34
N TYR A 444 -23.24 23.10 -27.95
CA TYR A 444 -23.56 22.49 -26.67
C TYR A 444 -22.37 22.74 -25.75
N ALA A 445 -22.60 23.28 -24.56
CA ALA A 445 -21.55 23.59 -23.59
C ALA A 445 -22.07 23.40 -22.14
N SER A 446 -21.15 23.38 -21.18
CA SER A 446 -21.52 23.38 -19.75
C SER A 446 -22.26 24.69 -19.39
N HIS A 447 -23.02 24.67 -18.28
CA HIS A 447 -23.80 25.81 -17.81
C HIS A 447 -22.92 27.09 -17.67
N ALA A 448 -21.76 26.98 -17.01
CA ALA A 448 -20.86 28.12 -16.79
C ALA A 448 -20.35 28.74 -18.09
N VAL A 449 -20.03 27.90 -19.08
CA VAL A 449 -19.55 28.37 -20.40
C VAL A 449 -20.68 28.99 -21.22
N ALA A 450 -21.88 28.36 -21.21
CA ALA A 450 -23.05 28.86 -21.89
C ALA A 450 -23.46 30.23 -21.32
N ASP A 451 -23.52 30.37 -20.00
CA ASP A 451 -23.84 31.63 -19.32
C ASP A 451 -22.84 32.72 -19.66
N TYR A 452 -21.54 32.42 -19.68
CA TYR A 452 -20.50 33.37 -20.02
C TYR A 452 -20.65 33.88 -21.48
N LEU A 453 -20.98 32.99 -22.44
CA LEU A 453 -21.18 33.33 -23.83
C LEU A 453 -22.44 34.19 -24.07
N ILE A 454 -23.49 34.00 -23.25
CA ILE A 454 -24.79 34.68 -23.40
C ILE A 454 -24.79 36.04 -22.66
N ASN A 455 -24.08 36.19 -21.57
CA ASN A 455 -24.11 37.36 -20.71
C ASN A 455 -23.37 38.56 -21.36
N GLU A 456 -23.89 39.78 -21.11
CA GLU A 456 -23.34 41.05 -21.62
C GLU A 456 -21.89 41.31 -21.15
N GLU A 457 -21.44 40.69 -20.09
CA GLU A 457 -20.06 40.80 -19.57
C GLU A 457 -19.00 40.27 -20.55
N SER A 458 -19.38 39.38 -21.46
CA SER A 458 -18.50 38.86 -22.53
C SER A 458 -18.24 39.85 -23.69
N HIS A 459 -18.55 41.13 -23.53
CA HIS A 459 -18.29 42.19 -24.50
C HIS A 459 -18.85 41.93 -25.93
N GLY A 460 -19.94 41.18 -26.05
CA GLY A 460 -20.55 40.90 -27.35
C GLY A 460 -19.78 39.92 -28.24
N LEU A 461 -18.87 39.12 -27.66
CA LEU A 461 -18.02 38.16 -28.39
C LEU A 461 -18.79 37.27 -29.35
N LEU A 462 -19.98 36.83 -28.94
CA LEU A 462 -20.82 35.96 -29.78
C LEU A 462 -21.39 36.78 -30.97
N ALA A 463 -21.88 37.97 -30.72
CA ALA A 463 -22.43 38.86 -31.78
C ALA A 463 -21.35 39.27 -32.79
N GLU A 464 -20.14 39.56 -32.35
CA GLU A 464 -19.01 39.86 -33.24
C GLU A 464 -18.66 38.65 -34.11
N LEU A 465 -18.70 37.45 -33.55
CA LEU A 465 -18.45 36.22 -34.31
C LEU A 465 -19.56 35.95 -35.31
N GLU A 466 -20.83 36.15 -34.97
CA GLU A 466 -21.96 36.02 -35.87
C GLU A 466 -21.86 36.98 -37.06
N VAL A 467 -21.45 38.23 -36.80
CA VAL A 467 -21.18 39.23 -37.87
C VAL A 467 -20.01 38.79 -38.74
N PHE A 468 -18.94 38.23 -38.14
CA PHE A 468 -17.75 37.80 -38.86
C PHE A 468 -18.01 36.61 -39.80
N ILE A 469 -18.80 35.61 -39.33
CA ILE A 469 -19.11 34.40 -40.14
C ILE A 469 -20.38 34.59 -41.01
N GLY A 470 -21.19 35.64 -40.74
CA GLY A 470 -22.47 35.89 -41.41
C GLY A 470 -23.56 34.87 -41.15
N LYS A 471 -23.50 34.15 -40.00
CA LYS A 471 -24.38 33.06 -39.62
C LYS A 471 -24.80 33.18 -38.15
N GLN A 472 -25.99 32.64 -37.82
CA GLN A 472 -26.47 32.59 -36.45
C GLN A 472 -25.84 31.44 -35.64
N ILE A 473 -25.59 31.71 -34.36
CA ILE A 473 -25.04 30.76 -33.40
C ILE A 473 -26.05 30.58 -32.25
N GLN A 474 -26.56 29.38 -32.06
CA GLN A 474 -27.39 29.03 -30.92
C GLN A 474 -26.58 28.36 -29.84
N ILE A 475 -26.63 28.87 -28.60
CA ILE A 475 -25.99 28.25 -27.45
C ILE A 475 -27.02 27.39 -26.71
N LYS A 476 -26.67 26.13 -26.40
CA LYS A 476 -27.47 25.20 -25.59
C LYS A 476 -26.64 24.66 -24.44
N THR A 477 -27.23 24.63 -23.26
CA THR A 477 -26.62 24.09 -22.06
C THR A 477 -26.78 22.57 -22.04
N GLU A 478 -25.66 21.86 -21.84
CA GLU A 478 -25.65 20.42 -21.61
C GLU A 478 -25.26 20.14 -20.14
N PRO A 479 -26.19 19.70 -19.27
CA PRO A 479 -25.95 19.56 -17.83
C PRO A 479 -24.87 18.56 -17.45
N PHE A 480 -24.60 17.57 -18.32
CA PHE A 480 -23.61 16.52 -18.05
C PHE A 480 -22.19 16.87 -18.53
N TYR A 481 -22.02 17.99 -19.24
CA TYR A 481 -20.70 18.41 -19.70
C TYR A 481 -19.88 19.01 -18.57
N THR A 482 -18.60 18.60 -18.51
CA THR A 482 -17.60 19.30 -17.69
C THR A 482 -17.31 20.68 -18.32
N GLN A 483 -16.66 21.57 -17.58
CA GLN A 483 -16.35 22.92 -18.06
C GLN A 483 -15.57 22.94 -19.38
N GLU A 484 -14.74 21.95 -19.65
CA GLU A 484 -13.90 21.85 -20.87
C GLU A 484 -14.58 21.13 -22.03
N GLN A 485 -15.76 20.53 -21.81
CA GLN A 485 -16.48 19.81 -22.86
C GLN A 485 -17.44 20.74 -23.61
N PHE A 486 -17.36 20.68 -24.93
CA PHE A 486 -18.30 21.33 -25.82
C PHE A 486 -18.40 20.60 -27.16
N ASP A 487 -19.51 20.77 -27.84
CA ASP A 487 -19.72 20.30 -29.20
C ASP A 487 -20.25 21.44 -30.08
N VAL A 488 -19.76 21.54 -31.32
CA VAL A 488 -20.24 22.48 -32.34
C VAL A 488 -20.91 21.65 -33.45
N VAL A 489 -22.21 21.82 -33.60
CA VAL A 489 -23.04 21.09 -34.55
C VAL A 489 -23.50 22.04 -35.64
N VAL A 490 -23.44 21.63 -36.90
CA VAL A 490 -23.94 22.37 -38.08
C VAL A 490 -25.36 21.94 -38.38
N MET A 491 -26.25 22.92 -38.68
CA MET A 491 -27.62 22.69 -39.09
C MET A 491 -27.91 23.33 -40.43
#